data_83918cfa6103d50c935da26bb328b278
#
_entry.id   83918cfa6103d50c935da26bb328b278
#
_cell.length_a   1.000
_cell.length_b   1.000
_cell.length_c   1.000
_cell.angle_alpha   90.00
_cell.angle_beta   90.00
_cell.angle_gamma   90.00
#
_symmetry.space_group_name_H-M   'P 1'
#
loop_
_entity.id
_entity.type
_entity.pdbx_description
1 polymer ?
#
loop_
_entity_poly.entity_id
_entity_poly.type
_entity_poly.pdbx_seq_one_letter_code
_entity_poly.pdbx_strand_id
1 'polypeptide(L)'
;MQQLSVVILAAGKGKRMVSDVPKVLHPVGGKPLLAHVLTTAEQLEANARWVVYGHGGEAVKARFKDEAGVGWVEQAEQLGTGHAVAQALPLLDEEGVTLVLYGDVPLIEAETLRPLIASARQDRLALLTVELTDPAGYGRVVRDGHGRVRGIVEEKDATIEQRRLRE
;
A
#
# COMPACT_ATOMS: atom_id res chain seq x y z
N MET A 1 -0.83 8.82 22.87
CA MET A 1 -1.42 8.00 21.79
C MET A 1 -0.28 7.47 20.95
N GLN A 2 -0.33 6.21 20.50
CA GLN A 2 0.64 5.68 19.55
C GLN A 2 0.64 6.53 18.27
N GLN A 3 1.83 6.85 17.77
CA GLN A 3 1.99 7.61 16.52
C GLN A 3 1.51 6.78 15.32
N LEU A 4 0.97 7.46 14.32
CA LEU A 4 0.58 6.84 13.06
C LEU A 4 1.58 7.26 11.97
N SER A 5 2.26 6.28 11.40
CA SER A 5 3.06 6.47 10.19
C SER A 5 2.35 5.85 8.99
N VAL A 6 2.32 6.55 7.87
CA VAL A 6 1.79 6.02 6.60
C VAL A 6 2.93 5.80 5.62
N VAL A 7 3.06 4.58 5.12
CA VAL A 7 4.02 4.20 4.07
C VAL A 7 3.25 3.95 2.78
N ILE A 8 3.52 4.74 1.74
CA ILE A 8 2.84 4.65 0.44
C ILE A 8 3.79 4.02 -0.57
N LEU A 9 3.42 2.87 -1.10
CA LEU A 9 4.23 2.12 -2.05
C LEU A 9 4.00 2.63 -3.48
N ALA A 10 5.01 3.27 -4.06
CA ALA A 10 4.98 3.87 -5.39
C ALA A 10 6.15 3.40 -6.29
N ALA A 11 6.87 2.34 -5.89
CA ALA A 11 8.06 1.83 -6.59
C ALA A 11 7.77 0.91 -7.79
N GLY A 12 6.50 0.58 -8.05
CA GLY A 12 6.10 -0.35 -9.11
C GLY A 12 6.36 0.18 -10.52
N LYS A 13 7.01 -0.62 -11.38
CA LYS A 13 7.33 -0.24 -12.78
C LYS A 13 6.13 -0.08 -13.72
N GLY A 14 4.93 -0.49 -13.31
CA GLY A 14 3.73 -0.35 -14.15
C GLY A 14 3.81 -1.00 -15.54
N LYS A 15 4.56 -2.10 -15.69
CA LYS A 15 4.86 -2.75 -17.00
C LYS A 15 3.64 -2.98 -17.91
N ARG A 16 2.46 -3.18 -17.31
CA ARG A 16 1.19 -3.38 -18.03
C ARG A 16 0.60 -2.11 -18.64
N MET A 17 1.07 -0.92 -18.21
CA MET A 17 0.54 0.36 -18.68
C MET A 17 1.09 0.77 -20.05
N VAL A 18 2.15 0.12 -20.55
CA VAL A 18 2.80 0.44 -21.84
C VAL A 18 3.04 1.96 -21.99
N SER A 19 3.60 2.58 -20.96
CA SER A 19 3.81 4.02 -20.86
C SER A 19 5.14 4.32 -20.17
N ASP A 20 5.84 5.36 -20.61
CA ASP A 20 7.06 5.86 -19.98
C ASP A 20 6.77 6.67 -18.71
N VAL A 21 5.50 7.05 -18.51
CA VAL A 21 5.06 7.75 -17.31
C VAL A 21 4.90 6.75 -16.17
N PRO A 22 5.50 6.98 -14.99
CA PRO A 22 5.30 6.14 -13.81
C PRO A 22 3.82 5.93 -13.52
N LYS A 23 3.41 4.67 -13.20
CA LYS A 23 2.00 4.30 -13.00
C LYS A 23 1.26 5.28 -12.08
N VAL A 24 1.88 5.65 -10.97
CA VAL A 24 1.29 6.51 -9.93
C VAL A 24 1.09 7.96 -10.35
N LEU A 25 1.67 8.37 -11.49
CA LEU A 25 1.48 9.71 -12.09
C LEU A 25 0.35 9.77 -13.11
N HIS A 26 -0.19 8.63 -13.53
CA HIS A 26 -1.36 8.63 -14.42
C HIS A 26 -2.56 9.28 -13.74
N PRO A 27 -3.32 10.11 -14.46
CA PRO A 27 -4.42 10.86 -13.84
C PRO A 27 -5.71 10.05 -13.78
N VAL A 28 -6.43 10.22 -12.67
CA VAL A 28 -7.84 9.85 -12.51
C VAL A 28 -8.56 11.09 -11.99
N GLY A 29 -9.65 11.50 -12.64
CA GLY A 29 -10.34 12.74 -12.26
C GLY A 29 -9.47 13.99 -12.32
N GLY A 30 -8.50 14.04 -13.24
CA GLY A 30 -7.58 15.18 -13.41
C GLY A 30 -6.43 15.28 -12.40
N LYS A 31 -6.32 14.33 -11.45
CA LYS A 31 -5.22 14.28 -10.46
C LYS A 31 -4.45 12.96 -10.58
N PRO A 32 -3.12 12.95 -10.39
CA PRO A 32 -2.34 11.73 -10.34
C PRO A 32 -2.88 10.73 -9.32
N LEU A 33 -2.76 9.42 -9.58
CA LEU A 33 -3.17 8.35 -8.65
C LEU A 33 -2.59 8.59 -7.25
N LEU A 34 -1.29 8.88 -7.16
CA LEU A 34 -0.61 9.14 -5.89
C LEU A 34 -1.18 10.36 -5.15
N ALA A 35 -1.64 11.40 -5.87
CA ALA A 35 -2.22 12.59 -5.23
C ALA A 35 -3.49 12.25 -4.44
N HIS A 36 -4.32 11.33 -4.94
CA HIS A 36 -5.50 10.86 -4.22
C HIS A 36 -5.10 10.13 -2.93
N VAL A 37 -4.11 9.24 -3.02
CA VAL A 37 -3.63 8.47 -1.85
C VAL A 37 -2.99 9.39 -0.81
N LEU A 38 -2.23 10.40 -1.23
CA LEU A 38 -1.66 11.42 -0.33
C LEU A 38 -2.76 12.22 0.38
N THR A 39 -3.81 12.62 -0.34
CA THR A 39 -4.97 13.29 0.26
C THR A 39 -5.65 12.40 1.32
N THR A 40 -5.84 11.10 1.04
CA THR A 40 -6.38 10.15 2.02
C THR A 40 -5.47 10.03 3.25
N ALA A 41 -4.15 9.93 3.05
CA ALA A 41 -3.18 9.85 4.14
C ALA A 41 -3.17 11.14 5.00
N GLU A 42 -3.37 12.30 4.40
CA GLU A 42 -3.52 13.58 5.11
C GLU A 42 -4.77 13.60 5.99
N GLN A 43 -5.91 13.13 5.49
CA GLN A 43 -7.18 13.03 6.24
C GLN A 43 -7.11 12.09 7.45
N LEU A 44 -6.12 11.20 7.50
CA LEU A 44 -5.85 10.32 8.64
C LEU A 44 -5.04 11.00 9.74
N GLU A 45 -4.60 12.25 9.53
CA GLU A 45 -3.78 13.03 10.48
C GLU A 45 -2.52 12.26 10.91
N ALA A 46 -1.87 11.57 9.95
CA ALA A 46 -0.68 10.79 10.22
C ALA A 46 0.49 11.68 10.68
N ASN A 47 1.23 11.22 11.69
CA ASN A 47 2.42 11.90 12.20
C ASN A 47 3.55 11.96 11.17
N ALA A 48 3.66 10.92 10.33
CA ALA A 48 4.64 10.84 9.26
C ALA A 48 4.03 10.17 8.02
N ARG A 49 4.39 10.68 6.84
CA ARG A 49 3.99 10.13 5.54
C ARG A 49 5.24 9.87 4.70
N TRP A 50 5.47 8.62 4.34
CA TRP A 50 6.63 8.18 3.58
C TRP A 50 6.19 7.60 2.23
N VAL A 51 6.74 8.10 1.15
CA VAL A 51 6.52 7.54 -0.20
C VAL A 51 7.75 6.74 -0.60
N VAL A 52 7.56 5.44 -0.79
CA VAL A 52 8.62 4.56 -1.30
C VAL A 52 8.56 4.56 -2.83
N TYR A 53 9.59 5.10 -3.47
CA TYR A 53 9.72 5.16 -4.92
C TYR A 53 10.83 4.23 -5.42
N GLY A 54 10.76 3.81 -6.68
CA GLY A 54 11.76 2.92 -7.29
C GLY A 54 12.68 3.65 -8.26
N HIS A 55 13.54 2.89 -8.89
CA HIS A 55 14.44 3.40 -9.94
C HIS A 55 13.64 4.15 -11.03
N GLY A 56 14.07 5.33 -11.39
CA GLY A 56 13.37 6.23 -12.31
C GLY A 56 12.22 7.01 -11.64
N GLY A 57 12.05 6.91 -10.31
CA GLY A 57 11.02 7.63 -9.55
C GLY A 57 11.29 9.10 -9.30
N GLU A 58 12.38 9.66 -9.83
CA GLU A 58 12.70 11.09 -9.72
C GLU A 58 11.58 11.98 -10.29
N ALA A 59 10.90 11.51 -11.35
CA ALA A 59 9.73 12.20 -11.91
C ALA A 59 8.56 12.25 -10.91
N VAL A 60 8.38 11.19 -10.10
CA VAL A 60 7.36 11.15 -9.05
C VAL A 60 7.72 12.16 -7.96
N LYS A 61 8.95 12.12 -7.46
CA LYS A 61 9.45 13.03 -6.44
C LYS A 61 9.39 14.50 -6.90
N ALA A 62 9.81 14.78 -8.14
CA ALA A 62 9.74 16.12 -8.72
C ALA A 62 8.29 16.64 -8.83
N ARG A 63 7.33 15.77 -9.18
CA ARG A 63 5.92 16.14 -9.29
C ARG A 63 5.30 16.55 -7.95
N PHE A 64 5.78 15.99 -6.85
CA PHE A 64 5.28 16.22 -5.50
C PHE A 64 6.28 16.91 -4.57
N LYS A 65 7.27 17.61 -5.14
CA LYS A 65 8.33 18.28 -4.37
C LYS A 65 7.81 19.30 -3.36
N ASP A 66 6.67 19.93 -3.66
CA ASP A 66 6.05 20.97 -2.84
C ASP A 66 4.99 20.39 -1.87
N GLU A 67 4.82 19.06 -1.84
CA GLU A 67 3.87 18.40 -0.95
C GLU A 67 4.41 18.39 0.48
N ALA A 68 3.79 19.17 1.35
CA ALA A 68 4.26 19.33 2.72
C ALA A 68 4.10 18.04 3.56
N GLY A 69 5.08 17.75 4.41
CA GLY A 69 5.01 16.62 5.35
C GLY A 69 5.12 15.24 4.69
N VAL A 70 5.67 15.16 3.48
CA VAL A 70 5.96 13.90 2.77
C VAL A 70 7.46 13.65 2.73
N GLY A 71 7.89 12.53 3.31
CA GLY A 71 9.25 12.01 3.17
C GLY A 71 9.36 11.03 2.01
N TRP A 72 10.57 10.87 1.48
CA TRP A 72 10.85 10.05 0.30
C TRP A 72 11.88 8.98 0.62
N VAL A 73 11.58 7.74 0.25
CA VAL A 73 12.44 6.59 0.50
C VAL A 73 12.68 5.86 -0.82
N GLU A 74 13.94 5.63 -1.16
CA GLU A 74 14.27 4.91 -2.39
C GLU A 74 14.29 3.40 -2.14
N GLN A 75 13.60 2.67 -3.01
CA GLN A 75 13.78 1.25 -3.19
C GLN A 75 14.67 1.02 -4.42
N ALA A 76 15.98 0.97 -4.22
CA ALA A 76 16.95 0.82 -5.31
C ALA A 76 16.76 -0.49 -6.08
N GLU A 77 16.59 -1.59 -5.36
CA GLU A 77 16.31 -2.92 -5.91
C GLU A 77 14.85 -3.30 -5.70
N GLN A 78 14.15 -3.65 -6.77
CA GLN A 78 12.72 -3.99 -6.72
C GLN A 78 12.49 -5.46 -6.37
N LEU A 79 12.75 -5.84 -5.12
CA LEU A 79 12.62 -7.21 -4.59
C LEU A 79 11.22 -7.51 -4.00
N GLY A 80 10.22 -6.73 -4.38
CA GLY A 80 8.83 -6.94 -3.97
C GLY A 80 8.34 -5.96 -2.90
N THR A 81 7.08 -6.14 -2.52
CA THR A 81 6.32 -5.23 -1.63
C THR A 81 6.90 -5.19 -0.22
N GLY A 82 7.23 -6.35 0.36
CA GLY A 82 7.83 -6.43 1.69
C GLY A 82 9.19 -5.72 1.74
N HIS A 83 10.02 -5.87 0.70
CA HIS A 83 11.29 -5.16 0.59
C HIS A 83 11.08 -3.64 0.50
N ALA A 84 10.03 -3.18 -0.21
CA ALA A 84 9.69 -1.76 -0.28
C ALA A 84 9.35 -1.18 1.11
N VAL A 85 8.54 -1.88 1.89
CA VAL A 85 8.23 -1.48 3.27
C VAL A 85 9.49 -1.49 4.14
N ALA A 86 10.35 -2.49 3.97
CA ALA A 86 11.60 -2.61 4.74
C ALA A 86 12.53 -1.41 4.57
N GLN A 87 12.51 -0.72 3.41
CA GLN A 87 13.30 0.50 3.21
C GLN A 87 12.83 1.66 4.12
N ALA A 88 11.57 1.67 4.51
CA ALA A 88 11.03 2.70 5.38
C ALA A 88 11.21 2.40 6.87
N LEU A 89 11.47 1.15 7.27
CA LEU A 89 11.56 0.73 8.68
C LEU A 89 12.45 1.62 9.56
N PRO A 90 13.65 2.05 9.12
CA PRO A 90 14.51 2.90 9.96
C PRO A 90 13.94 4.29 10.30
N LEU A 91 12.85 4.67 9.61
CA LEU A 91 12.21 5.98 9.73
C LEU A 91 10.88 5.90 10.50
N LEU A 92 10.46 4.70 10.89
CA LEU A 92 9.20 4.46 11.57
C LEU A 92 9.40 4.42 13.09
N ASP A 93 8.37 4.81 13.82
CA ASP A 93 8.32 4.65 15.26
C ASP A 93 8.03 3.17 15.60
N GLU A 94 8.93 2.53 16.33
CA GLU A 94 8.81 1.12 16.72
C GLU A 94 7.57 0.84 17.59
N GLU A 95 7.15 1.81 18.41
CA GLU A 95 5.95 1.74 19.25
C GLU A 95 4.69 2.26 18.56
N GLY A 96 4.85 2.74 17.32
CA GLY A 96 3.79 3.34 16.51
C GLY A 96 2.99 2.32 15.72
N VAL A 97 1.91 2.81 15.10
CA VAL A 97 1.17 2.06 14.09
C VAL A 97 1.65 2.46 12.70
N THR A 98 1.97 1.48 11.88
CA THR A 98 2.32 1.69 10.47
C THR A 98 1.17 1.24 9.57
N LEU A 99 0.62 2.18 8.81
CA LEU A 99 -0.34 1.91 7.75
C LEU A 99 0.40 1.85 6.41
N VAL A 100 0.24 0.75 5.69
CA VAL A 100 0.80 0.59 4.34
C VAL A 100 -0.31 0.80 3.30
N LEU A 101 -0.10 1.75 2.38
CA LEU A 101 -1.00 2.04 1.27
C LEU A 101 -0.29 1.82 -0.07
N TYR A 102 -1.07 1.55 -1.10
CA TYR A 102 -0.57 1.44 -2.47
C TYR A 102 -0.83 2.76 -3.21
N GLY A 103 0.20 3.36 -3.78
CA GLY A 103 0.12 4.64 -4.50
C GLY A 103 -0.71 4.60 -5.79
N ASP A 104 -1.12 3.41 -6.22
CA ASP A 104 -1.95 3.16 -7.40
C ASP A 104 -3.38 2.71 -7.06
N VAL A 105 -3.79 2.84 -5.78
CA VAL A 105 -5.17 2.56 -5.31
C VAL A 105 -5.82 3.88 -4.84
N PRO A 106 -6.27 4.73 -5.79
CA PRO A 106 -6.65 6.12 -5.51
C PRO A 106 -8.00 6.30 -4.83
N LEU A 107 -8.86 5.26 -4.83
CA LEU A 107 -10.25 5.38 -4.36
C LEU A 107 -10.45 4.82 -2.94
N ILE A 108 -9.37 4.54 -2.22
CA ILE A 108 -9.48 4.15 -0.82
C ILE A 108 -9.79 5.39 0.03
N GLU A 109 -10.80 5.29 0.88
CA GLU A 109 -11.27 6.39 1.71
C GLU A 109 -10.71 6.30 3.13
N ALA A 110 -10.46 7.45 3.77
CA ALA A 110 -9.97 7.51 5.14
C ALA A 110 -10.92 6.80 6.13
N GLU A 111 -12.21 6.89 5.92
CA GLU A 111 -13.24 6.24 6.75
C GLU A 111 -13.11 4.72 6.75
N THR A 112 -12.73 4.12 5.63
CA THR A 112 -12.45 2.67 5.51
C THR A 112 -11.20 2.27 6.29
N LEU A 113 -10.21 3.17 6.39
CA LEU A 113 -8.93 2.90 7.04
C LEU A 113 -8.94 3.12 8.54
N ARG A 114 -9.81 4.00 9.06
CA ARG A 114 -9.88 4.29 10.51
C ARG A 114 -10.12 3.06 11.39
N PRO A 115 -11.08 2.15 11.09
CA PRO A 115 -11.27 0.91 11.85
C PRO A 115 -10.05 -0.02 11.78
N LEU A 116 -9.36 -0.05 10.63
CA LEU A 116 -8.14 -0.84 10.43
C LEU A 116 -7.03 -0.36 11.37
N ILE A 117 -6.80 0.96 11.42
CA ILE A 117 -5.83 1.61 12.31
C ILE A 117 -6.20 1.35 13.78
N ALA A 118 -7.49 1.48 14.14
CA ALA A 118 -7.96 1.24 15.49
C ALA A 118 -7.73 -0.22 15.93
N SER A 119 -7.88 -1.18 15.02
CA SER A 119 -7.57 -2.60 15.27
C SER A 119 -6.06 -2.81 15.48
N ALA A 120 -5.22 -2.19 14.65
CA ALA A 120 -3.76 -2.30 14.74
C ALA A 120 -3.21 -1.75 16.07
N ARG A 121 -3.82 -0.71 16.61
CA ARG A 121 -3.48 -0.14 17.93
C ARG A 121 -3.69 -1.10 19.12
N GLN A 122 -4.30 -2.25 18.89
CA GLN A 122 -4.51 -3.32 19.88
C GLN A 122 -3.45 -4.44 19.72
N ASP A 123 -2.27 -4.11 19.19
CA ASP A 123 -1.17 -5.03 18.92
C ASP A 123 -1.58 -6.18 17.98
N ARG A 124 -2.26 -5.81 16.89
CA ARG A 124 -2.77 -6.73 15.87
C ARG A 124 -2.28 -6.35 14.49
N LEU A 125 -2.00 -7.34 13.67
CA LEU A 125 -1.92 -7.12 12.22
C LEU A 125 -3.34 -7.01 11.67
N ALA A 126 -3.67 -5.87 11.08
CA ALA A 126 -4.96 -5.62 10.46
C ALA A 126 -4.81 -5.60 8.93
N LEU A 127 -5.72 -6.28 8.23
CA LEU A 127 -5.73 -6.38 6.76
C LEU A 127 -7.08 -5.91 6.23
N LEU A 128 -7.04 -5.09 5.19
CA LEU A 128 -8.23 -4.79 4.39
C LEU A 128 -8.27 -5.79 3.23
N THR A 129 -9.33 -6.58 3.17
CA THR A 129 -9.54 -7.60 2.16
C THR A 129 -10.82 -7.33 1.37
N VAL A 130 -10.99 -8.00 0.24
CA VAL A 130 -12.18 -7.92 -0.60
C VAL A 130 -12.57 -9.32 -1.07
N GLU A 131 -13.87 -9.59 -1.11
CA GLU A 131 -14.41 -10.76 -1.78
C GLU A 131 -14.74 -10.41 -3.23
N LEU A 132 -14.16 -11.16 -4.16
CA LEU A 132 -14.37 -10.98 -5.60
C LEU A 132 -15.19 -12.13 -6.18
N THR A 133 -16.06 -11.82 -7.13
CA THR A 133 -16.78 -12.86 -7.89
C THR A 133 -15.83 -13.69 -8.74
N ASP A 134 -14.87 -13.01 -9.38
CA ASP A 134 -13.75 -13.62 -10.10
C ASP A 134 -12.44 -13.06 -9.52
N PRO A 135 -11.72 -13.82 -8.67
CA PRO A 135 -10.47 -13.39 -8.06
C PRO A 135 -9.23 -13.69 -8.94
N ALA A 136 -9.40 -14.02 -10.21
CA ALA A 136 -8.27 -14.30 -11.10
C ALA A 136 -7.24 -13.15 -11.12
N GLY A 137 -5.96 -13.48 -10.97
CA GLY A 137 -4.86 -12.51 -10.93
C GLY A 137 -4.59 -11.89 -9.56
N TYR A 138 -5.38 -12.21 -8.53
CA TYR A 138 -5.17 -11.74 -7.15
C TYR A 138 -4.59 -12.84 -6.25
N GLY A 139 -3.96 -12.45 -5.16
CA GLY A 139 -3.64 -13.35 -4.05
C GLY A 139 -4.91 -13.83 -3.35
N ARG A 140 -4.79 -14.92 -2.61
CA ARG A 140 -5.89 -15.50 -1.83
C ARG A 140 -5.59 -15.42 -0.34
N VAL A 141 -6.55 -14.92 0.43
CA VAL A 141 -6.46 -14.96 1.89
C VAL A 141 -6.91 -16.34 2.37
N VAL A 142 -5.96 -17.06 2.96
CA VAL A 142 -6.22 -18.41 3.49
C VAL A 142 -6.57 -18.31 4.97
N ARG A 143 -7.73 -18.85 5.36
CA ARG A 143 -8.20 -18.86 6.74
C ARG A 143 -8.28 -20.29 7.29
N ASP A 144 -8.12 -20.41 8.62
CA ASP A 144 -8.36 -21.70 9.31
C ASP A 144 -9.85 -21.91 9.60
N GLY A 145 -10.20 -23.08 10.19
CA GLY A 145 -11.57 -23.42 10.55
C GLY A 145 -12.22 -22.50 11.59
N HIS A 146 -11.47 -21.58 12.20
CA HIS A 146 -11.93 -20.55 13.13
C HIS A 146 -11.98 -19.15 12.49
N GLY A 147 -11.78 -19.04 11.16
CA GLY A 147 -11.78 -17.78 10.43
C GLY A 147 -10.51 -16.95 10.56
N ARG A 148 -9.46 -17.42 11.24
CA ARG A 148 -8.20 -16.69 11.42
C ARG A 148 -7.36 -16.77 10.16
N VAL A 149 -6.76 -15.64 9.74
CA VAL A 149 -5.85 -15.60 8.60
C VAL A 149 -4.61 -16.45 8.89
N ARG A 150 -4.32 -17.38 8.00
CA ARG A 150 -3.14 -18.27 8.04
C ARG A 150 -2.04 -17.83 7.07
N GLY A 151 -2.42 -17.09 6.05
CA GLY A 151 -1.50 -16.56 5.06
C GLY A 151 -2.22 -15.95 3.87
N ILE A 152 -1.42 -15.31 3.02
CA ILE A 152 -1.83 -14.83 1.70
C ILE A 152 -0.99 -15.60 0.68
N VAL A 153 -1.64 -16.22 -0.30
CA VAL A 153 -0.98 -17.03 -1.33
C VAL A 153 -1.23 -16.37 -2.68
N GLU A 154 -0.16 -16.03 -3.38
CA GLU A 154 -0.24 -15.51 -4.75
C GLU A 154 -0.86 -16.54 -5.70
N GLU A 155 -1.61 -16.08 -6.69
CA GLU A 155 -2.32 -17.00 -7.62
C GLU A 155 -1.39 -18.02 -8.28
N LYS A 156 -0.19 -17.60 -8.68
CA LYS A 156 0.82 -18.47 -9.32
C LYS A 156 1.26 -19.62 -8.40
N ASP A 157 1.25 -19.41 -7.09
CA ASP A 157 1.71 -20.35 -6.06
C ASP A 157 0.54 -21.10 -5.41
N ALA A 158 -0.70 -20.73 -5.73
CA ALA A 158 -1.91 -21.27 -5.12
C ALA A 158 -2.25 -22.68 -5.67
N THR A 159 -2.64 -23.59 -4.77
CA THR A 159 -3.21 -24.88 -5.12
C THR A 159 -4.56 -24.72 -5.83
N ILE A 160 -5.08 -25.77 -6.45
CA ILE A 160 -6.41 -25.77 -7.10
C ILE A 160 -7.51 -25.40 -6.10
N GLU A 161 -7.41 -25.87 -4.84
CA GLU A 161 -8.38 -25.56 -3.79
C GLU A 161 -8.27 -24.09 -3.36
N GLN A 162 -7.06 -23.59 -3.16
CA GLN A 162 -6.83 -22.19 -2.80
C GLN A 162 -7.31 -21.22 -3.88
N ARG A 163 -7.17 -21.56 -5.18
CA ARG A 163 -7.67 -20.71 -6.28
C ARG A 163 -9.19 -20.54 -6.28
N ARG A 164 -9.94 -21.42 -5.60
CA ARG A 164 -11.40 -21.34 -5.46
C ARG A 164 -11.82 -20.33 -4.36
N LEU A 165 -10.91 -19.94 -3.50
CA LEU A 165 -11.17 -18.89 -2.51
C LEU A 165 -11.43 -17.56 -3.23
N ARG A 166 -12.35 -16.79 -2.69
CA ARG A 166 -12.82 -15.52 -3.30
C ARG A 166 -12.31 -14.29 -2.60
N GLU A 167 -11.71 -14.46 -1.40
CA GLU A 167 -11.09 -13.42 -0.60
C GLU A 167 -9.59 -13.30 -0.90
#